data_4fe8b0fd1e339f382501cdb7f1139b37
#
_entry.id   4fe8b0fd1e339f382501cdb7f1139b37
#
_cell.length_a   1.000
_cell.length_b   1.000
_cell.length_c   1.000
_cell.angle_alpha   90.00
_cell.angle_beta   90.00
_cell.angle_gamma   90.00
#
_symmetry.space_group_name_H-M   'P 1'
#
loop_
_entity.id
_entity.type
_entity.pdbx_description
1 polymer ?
#
loop_
_entity_poly.entity_id
_entity_poly.type
_entity_poly.pdbx_seq_one_letter_code
_entity_poly.pdbx_strand_id
1 'polypeptide(L)'
;MRPQDLANFIGKEIVATEKRDGENNTLYPDRIHARSVDGRHHPSRDWLKNWWSKFRHEIPEGHRICGEGLWARHSIAYHLGKDGMFFEGFSMWDDRNRCLSWDETMLYFELLGIKSVPVLYRGIFDEDVIKKLYDPKRDYEKSEGYVIRLAEGFHYSKFQQSVCKYVRKDHVQTKDHWMHSEIVPNI
;
A
#
# COMPACT_ATOMS: atom_id res chain seq x y z
N MET A 1 -15.61 -6.13 -2.56
CA MET A 1 -15.19 -7.55 -2.47
C MET A 1 -16.36 -8.41 -2.91
N ARG A 2 -16.09 -9.44 -3.69
CA ARG A 2 -17.10 -10.42 -4.08
C ARG A 2 -17.07 -11.57 -3.07
N PRO A 3 -18.20 -12.25 -2.77
CA PRO A 3 -18.23 -13.35 -1.80
C PRO A 3 -17.21 -14.46 -2.07
N GLN A 4 -16.99 -14.79 -3.34
CA GLN A 4 -16.01 -15.81 -3.73
C GLN A 4 -14.55 -15.40 -3.44
N ASP A 5 -14.27 -14.11 -3.36
CA ASP A 5 -12.92 -13.63 -3.04
C ASP A 5 -12.63 -13.87 -1.54
N LEU A 6 -13.64 -13.78 -0.69
CA LEU A 6 -13.51 -13.97 0.76
C LEU A 6 -13.33 -15.45 1.15
N ALA A 7 -13.88 -16.38 0.36
CA ALA A 7 -13.76 -17.82 0.63
C ALA A 7 -12.29 -18.29 0.70
N ASN A 8 -11.38 -17.62 0.00
CA ASN A 8 -9.95 -17.94 0.02
C ASN A 8 -9.28 -17.71 1.39
N PHE A 9 -9.89 -16.93 2.28
CA PHE A 9 -9.33 -16.55 3.57
C PHE A 9 -9.88 -17.37 4.74
N ILE A 10 -10.95 -18.15 4.54
CA ILE A 10 -11.58 -18.94 5.60
C ILE A 10 -10.55 -19.84 6.28
N GLY A 11 -10.47 -19.75 7.63
CA GLY A 11 -9.54 -20.53 8.45
C GLY A 11 -8.08 -20.12 8.39
N LYS A 12 -7.76 -19.02 7.70
CA LYS A 12 -6.38 -18.52 7.56
C LYS A 12 -6.16 -17.26 8.38
N GLU A 13 -4.93 -17.06 8.84
CA GLU A 13 -4.51 -15.80 9.43
C GLU A 13 -4.35 -14.74 8.33
N ILE A 14 -4.94 -13.59 8.57
CA ILE A 14 -4.89 -12.45 7.66
C ILE A 14 -4.39 -11.19 8.38
N VAL A 15 -3.92 -10.25 7.56
CA VAL A 15 -3.69 -8.87 7.96
C VAL A 15 -4.58 -7.97 7.12
N ALA A 16 -5.41 -7.16 7.76
CA ALA A 16 -6.19 -6.12 7.12
C ALA A 16 -5.54 -4.76 7.40
N THR A 17 -5.26 -4.01 6.35
CA THR A 17 -4.62 -2.70 6.44
C THR A 17 -5.52 -1.63 5.85
N GLU A 18 -5.33 -0.38 6.30
CA GLU A 18 -5.98 0.75 5.66
C GLU A 18 -5.53 0.87 4.20
N LYS A 19 -6.48 1.06 3.30
CA LYS A 19 -6.16 1.38 1.92
C LYS A 19 -5.93 2.88 1.79
N ARG A 20 -4.66 3.25 1.67
CA ARG A 20 -4.24 4.63 1.44
C ARG A 20 -4.61 5.09 0.02
N ASP A 21 -4.89 6.37 -0.10
CA ASP A 21 -5.20 7.08 -1.35
C ASP A 21 -3.99 7.91 -1.79
N GLY A 22 -3.13 7.31 -2.55
CA GLY A 22 -1.91 7.92 -3.07
C GLY A 22 -1.46 7.26 -4.38
N GLU A 23 -0.18 7.35 -4.70
CA GLU A 23 0.40 6.68 -5.84
C GLU A 23 1.04 5.35 -5.43
N ASN A 24 0.58 4.25 -6.02
CA ASN A 24 1.25 2.96 -5.83
C ASN A 24 2.64 2.98 -6.45
N ASN A 25 3.67 2.80 -5.64
CA ASN A 25 5.05 2.79 -6.06
C ASN A 25 5.73 1.46 -5.71
N THR A 26 6.67 1.06 -6.56
CA THR A 26 7.56 -0.09 -6.34
C THR A 26 9.00 0.37 -6.32
N LEU A 27 9.71 0.06 -5.23
CA LEU A 27 11.09 0.42 -4.99
C LEU A 27 11.97 -0.82 -5.20
N TYR A 28 12.93 -0.72 -6.12
CA TYR A 28 13.98 -1.70 -6.36
C TYR A 28 15.34 -1.13 -5.91
N PRO A 29 16.41 -1.93 -5.86
CA PRO A 29 17.74 -1.40 -5.56
C PRO A 29 18.22 -0.37 -6.59
N ASP A 30 17.80 -0.49 -7.83
CA ASP A 30 18.31 0.27 -9.00
C ASP A 30 17.30 1.26 -9.59
N ARG A 31 16.01 1.12 -9.28
CA ARG A 31 14.94 1.94 -9.88
C ARG A 31 13.70 2.05 -9.01
N ILE A 32 12.88 3.03 -9.35
CA ILE A 32 11.50 3.16 -8.84
C ILE A 32 10.57 3.23 -10.03
N HIS A 33 9.41 2.62 -9.94
CA HIS A 33 8.32 2.90 -10.86
C HIS A 33 6.95 2.97 -10.15
N ALA A 34 6.05 3.73 -10.75
CA ALA A 34 4.65 3.75 -10.36
C ALA A 34 3.89 2.59 -11.02
N ARG A 35 2.63 2.42 -10.65
CA ARG A 35 1.74 1.39 -11.21
C ARG A 35 1.68 1.44 -12.75
N SER A 36 1.73 2.62 -13.34
CA SER A 36 1.65 2.81 -14.80
C SER A 36 2.88 2.35 -15.56
N VAL A 37 3.94 1.88 -14.89
CA VAL A 37 5.25 1.53 -15.49
C VAL A 37 5.87 2.69 -16.28
N ASP A 38 5.23 3.85 -16.28
CA ASP A 38 5.73 5.07 -16.91
C ASP A 38 6.86 5.65 -16.06
N GLY A 39 8.08 5.45 -16.51
CA GLY A 39 9.29 5.95 -15.84
C GLY A 39 9.55 7.44 -16.06
N ARG A 40 8.65 8.20 -16.71
CA ARG A 40 8.82 9.64 -16.92
C ARG A 40 8.92 10.36 -15.59
N HIS A 41 9.78 11.38 -15.58
CA HIS A 41 9.93 12.24 -14.42
C HIS A 41 8.62 12.99 -14.15
N HIS A 42 8.19 12.94 -12.86
CA HIS A 42 7.10 13.77 -12.37
C HIS A 42 7.50 14.36 -11.01
N PRO A 43 7.34 15.68 -10.79
CA PRO A 43 7.80 16.34 -9.56
C PRO A 43 7.20 15.76 -8.27
N SER A 44 6.01 15.19 -8.33
CA SER A 44 5.38 14.51 -7.17
C SER A 44 6.20 13.35 -6.60
N ARG A 45 7.15 12.81 -7.38
CA ARG A 45 8.01 11.69 -6.99
C ARG A 45 9.39 12.11 -6.51
N ASP A 46 9.72 13.40 -6.51
CA ASP A 46 11.07 13.87 -6.17
C ASP A 46 11.40 13.58 -4.70
N TRP A 47 10.43 13.81 -3.81
CA TRP A 47 10.61 13.44 -2.41
C TRP A 47 10.91 11.93 -2.27
N LEU A 48 10.12 11.07 -2.91
CA LEU A 48 10.28 9.62 -2.85
C LEU A 48 11.64 9.17 -3.38
N LYS A 49 12.09 9.73 -4.51
CA LYS A 49 13.42 9.42 -5.09
C LYS A 49 14.54 9.83 -4.16
N ASN A 50 14.47 11.03 -3.57
CA ASN A 50 15.47 11.51 -2.64
C ASN A 50 15.53 10.66 -1.38
N TRP A 51 14.38 10.28 -0.82
CA TRP A 51 14.31 9.43 0.35
C TRP A 51 14.82 8.01 0.06
N TRP A 52 14.35 7.37 -1.01
CA TRP A 52 14.76 6.04 -1.43
C TRP A 52 16.28 5.97 -1.71
N SER A 53 16.88 7.01 -2.27
CA SER A 53 18.30 7.04 -2.61
C SER A 53 19.22 6.81 -1.41
N LYS A 54 18.72 7.07 -0.19
CA LYS A 54 19.49 6.95 1.06
C LYS A 54 19.70 5.49 1.49
N PHE A 55 18.77 4.60 1.17
CA PHE A 55 18.78 3.19 1.62
C PHE A 55 18.64 2.16 0.49
N ARG A 56 18.50 2.59 -0.76
CA ARG A 56 18.26 1.68 -1.89
C ARG A 56 19.28 0.54 -2.00
N HIS A 57 20.51 0.79 -1.59
CA HIS A 57 21.60 -0.19 -1.62
C HIS A 57 21.47 -1.28 -0.54
N GLU A 58 20.60 -1.09 0.44
CA GLU A 58 20.27 -2.06 1.48
C GLU A 58 19.11 -2.98 1.07
N ILE A 59 18.38 -2.64 0.00
CA ILE A 59 17.38 -3.55 -0.58
C ILE A 59 18.11 -4.70 -1.26
N PRO A 60 17.87 -5.96 -0.88
CA PRO A 60 18.56 -7.09 -1.48
C PRO A 60 18.32 -7.18 -2.99
N GLU A 61 19.32 -7.66 -3.73
CA GLU A 61 19.21 -7.82 -5.17
C GLU A 61 18.01 -8.72 -5.53
N GLY A 62 17.29 -8.35 -6.58
CA GLY A 62 16.08 -9.04 -7.02
C GLY A 62 14.84 -8.78 -6.15
N HIS A 63 14.99 -8.16 -4.98
CA HIS A 63 13.86 -7.83 -4.11
C HIS A 63 13.21 -6.50 -4.53
N ARG A 64 11.96 -6.31 -4.11
CA ARG A 64 11.22 -5.06 -4.28
C ARG A 64 10.29 -4.79 -3.13
N ILE A 65 10.10 -3.53 -2.82
CA ILE A 65 9.18 -3.03 -1.82
C ILE A 65 8.05 -2.32 -2.54
N CYS A 66 6.82 -2.67 -2.20
CA CYS A 66 5.63 -1.99 -2.71
C CYS A 66 4.98 -1.19 -1.58
N GLY A 67 4.56 0.02 -1.91
CA GLY A 67 3.92 0.93 -0.96
C GLY A 67 3.17 2.05 -1.67
N GLU A 68 2.55 2.90 -0.85
CA GLU A 68 1.81 4.06 -1.29
C GLU A 68 2.63 5.32 -1.08
N GLY A 69 2.91 6.05 -2.16
CA GLY A 69 3.50 7.38 -2.13
C GLY A 69 2.42 8.41 -1.80
N LEU A 70 2.60 9.11 -0.68
CA LEU A 70 1.60 10.02 -0.10
C LEU A 70 2.02 11.49 -0.16
N TRP A 71 3.09 11.84 -0.86
CA TRP A 71 3.55 13.22 -0.92
C TRP A 71 2.55 14.13 -1.63
N ALA A 72 2.08 13.74 -2.79
CA ALA A 72 1.00 14.43 -3.49
C ALA A 72 -0.36 13.98 -2.95
N ARG A 73 -1.20 14.95 -2.59
CA ARG A 73 -2.57 14.70 -2.18
C ARG A 73 -3.39 14.25 -3.40
N HIS A 74 -4.12 13.16 -3.23
CA HIS A 74 -5.14 12.70 -4.18
C HIS A 74 -6.52 13.19 -3.74
N SER A 75 -7.50 12.30 -3.54
CA SER A 75 -8.82 12.71 -3.06
C SER A 75 -8.88 12.87 -1.54
N ILE A 76 -8.04 12.18 -0.79
CA ILE A 76 -7.98 12.26 0.66
C ILE A 76 -6.78 13.09 1.10
N ALA A 77 -6.99 14.03 2.01
CA ALA A 77 -5.92 14.78 2.64
C ALA A 77 -5.42 14.04 3.89
N TYR A 78 -4.14 13.71 3.91
CA TYR A 78 -3.49 13.13 5.08
C TYR A 78 -2.64 14.18 5.79
N HIS A 79 -2.80 14.30 7.11
CA HIS A 79 -1.95 15.16 7.93
C HIS A 79 -0.75 14.35 8.43
N LEU A 80 0.31 14.31 7.64
CA LEU A 80 1.51 13.52 7.93
C LEU A 80 2.57 14.30 8.71
N GLY A 81 2.37 15.61 8.87
CA GLY A 81 3.30 16.52 9.52
C GLY A 81 4.47 16.94 8.61
N LYS A 82 5.17 18.03 8.98
CA LYS A 82 6.28 18.58 8.18
C LYS A 82 7.46 17.60 8.03
N ASP A 83 7.67 16.75 9.02
CA ASP A 83 8.69 15.69 9.01
C ASP A 83 8.08 14.33 8.63
N GLY A 84 6.90 14.36 8.00
CA GLY A 84 6.11 13.19 7.68
C GLY A 84 6.81 12.25 6.71
N MET A 85 6.68 10.96 6.97
CA MET A 85 7.06 9.93 6.04
C MET A 85 5.98 9.84 4.96
N PHE A 86 6.28 10.32 3.75
CA PHE A 86 5.34 10.33 2.62
C PHE A 86 5.38 9.04 1.80
N PHE A 87 5.78 7.94 2.40
CA PHE A 87 5.70 6.60 1.84
C PHE A 87 5.33 5.62 2.93
N GLU A 88 4.30 4.82 2.69
CA GLU A 88 3.90 3.74 3.59
C GLU A 88 3.92 2.41 2.84
N GLY A 89 4.80 1.51 3.30
CA GLY A 89 4.98 0.18 2.70
C GLY A 89 3.86 -0.78 3.06
N PHE A 90 3.51 -1.71 2.16
CA PHE A 90 2.51 -2.74 2.42
C PHE A 90 2.94 -4.16 1.99
N SER A 91 4.00 -4.32 1.23
CA SER A 91 4.55 -5.64 0.89
C SER A 91 6.00 -5.57 0.46
N MET A 92 6.72 -6.67 0.69
CA MET A 92 8.04 -6.92 0.15
C MET A 92 8.04 -8.25 -0.60
N TRP A 93 8.78 -8.30 -1.69
CA TRP A 93 8.85 -9.44 -2.61
C TRP A 93 10.29 -9.84 -2.83
N ASP A 94 10.54 -11.14 -2.85
CA ASP A 94 11.86 -11.70 -3.12
C ASP A 94 12.16 -11.86 -4.63
N ASP A 95 13.37 -12.31 -4.94
CA ASP A 95 13.88 -12.58 -6.29
C ASP A 95 13.14 -13.73 -7.00
N ARG A 96 12.41 -14.57 -6.25
CA ARG A 96 11.57 -15.66 -6.76
C ARG A 96 10.12 -15.25 -6.96
N ASN A 97 9.84 -13.95 -6.91
CA ASN A 97 8.51 -13.39 -7.05
C ASN A 97 7.52 -13.89 -5.97
N ARG A 98 8.02 -14.11 -4.75
CA ARG A 98 7.21 -14.43 -3.57
C ARG A 98 7.04 -13.19 -2.72
N CYS A 99 5.80 -12.89 -2.36
CA CYS A 99 5.50 -11.94 -1.31
C CYS A 99 5.94 -12.54 0.02
N LEU A 100 6.77 -11.84 0.77
CA LEU A 100 7.18 -12.26 2.10
C LEU A 100 5.96 -12.28 3.05
N SER A 101 6.05 -13.06 4.13
CA SER A 101 5.07 -13.00 5.20
C SER A 101 4.97 -11.58 5.75
N TRP A 102 3.89 -11.28 6.47
CA TRP A 102 3.73 -9.95 7.09
C TRP A 102 4.85 -9.68 8.09
N ASP A 103 5.22 -10.68 8.90
CA ASP A 103 6.26 -10.52 9.91
C ASP A 103 7.65 -10.29 9.28
N GLU A 104 8.01 -11.06 8.26
CA GLU A 104 9.25 -10.81 7.50
C GLU A 104 9.24 -9.42 6.83
N THR A 105 8.10 -9.01 6.28
CA THR A 105 7.94 -7.68 5.67
C THR A 105 8.16 -6.59 6.72
N MET A 106 7.58 -6.73 7.92
CA MET A 106 7.75 -5.76 9.01
C MET A 106 9.20 -5.70 9.51
N LEU A 107 9.88 -6.84 9.59
CA LEU A 107 11.29 -6.88 9.97
C LEU A 107 12.15 -6.09 8.96
N TYR A 108 11.95 -6.30 7.66
CA TYR A 108 12.66 -5.53 6.65
C TYR A 108 12.32 -4.03 6.71
N PHE A 109 11.05 -3.69 6.94
CA PHE A 109 10.63 -2.29 7.05
C PHE A 109 11.27 -1.61 8.26
N GLU A 110 11.37 -2.29 9.39
CA GLU A 110 12.07 -1.79 10.58
C GLU A 110 13.56 -1.54 10.27
N LEU A 111 14.24 -2.50 9.65
CA LEU A 111 15.65 -2.39 9.29
C LEU A 111 15.92 -1.23 8.31
N LEU A 112 15.01 -0.99 7.37
CA LEU A 112 15.14 0.06 6.35
C LEU A 112 14.52 1.40 6.75
N GLY A 113 13.93 1.51 7.95
CA GLY A 113 13.25 2.71 8.41
C GLY A 113 11.99 3.06 7.62
N ILE A 114 11.29 2.04 7.10
CA ILE A 114 10.06 2.20 6.31
C ILE A 114 8.85 2.05 7.23
N LYS A 115 7.96 3.04 7.20
CA LYS A 115 6.68 2.97 7.89
C LYS A 115 5.72 2.07 7.09
N SER A 116 5.00 1.16 7.77
CA SER A 116 3.93 0.39 7.14
C SER A 116 2.63 1.19 7.06
N VAL A 117 1.76 0.82 6.12
CA VAL A 117 0.35 1.24 6.15
C VAL A 117 -0.29 0.82 7.48
N PRO A 118 -1.28 1.58 8.01
CA PRO A 118 -1.93 1.25 9.27
C PRO A 118 -2.57 -0.14 9.23
N VAL A 119 -2.28 -0.95 10.24
CA VAL A 119 -2.93 -2.25 10.45
C VAL A 119 -4.24 -2.04 11.20
N LEU A 120 -5.33 -2.49 10.61
CA LEU A 120 -6.68 -2.38 11.18
C LEU A 120 -7.09 -3.66 11.92
N TYR A 121 -6.61 -4.82 11.45
CA TYR A 121 -6.88 -6.12 12.06
C TYR A 121 -5.79 -7.13 11.69
N ARG A 122 -5.45 -8.00 12.61
CA ARG A 122 -4.66 -9.20 12.38
C ARG A 122 -5.24 -10.36 13.18
N GLY A 123 -5.45 -11.49 12.54
CA GLY A 123 -5.95 -12.71 13.16
C GLY A 123 -6.56 -13.67 12.15
N ILE A 124 -7.20 -14.71 12.63
CA ILE A 124 -7.95 -15.62 11.76
C ILE A 124 -9.08 -14.85 11.10
N PHE A 125 -9.27 -15.08 9.80
CA PHE A 125 -10.29 -14.39 9.02
C PHE A 125 -11.68 -14.57 9.65
N ASP A 126 -12.32 -13.44 9.94
CA ASP A 126 -13.69 -13.33 10.43
C ASP A 126 -14.42 -12.29 9.59
N GLU A 127 -15.42 -12.72 8.83
CA GLU A 127 -16.13 -11.86 7.89
C GLU A 127 -16.87 -10.71 8.57
N ASP A 128 -17.43 -10.96 9.76
CA ASP A 128 -18.17 -9.94 10.52
C ASP A 128 -17.25 -8.87 11.10
N VAL A 129 -16.05 -9.25 11.51
CA VAL A 129 -15.01 -8.30 11.93
C VAL A 129 -14.56 -7.46 10.74
N ILE A 130 -14.25 -8.12 9.61
CA ILE A 130 -13.75 -7.45 8.40
C ILE A 130 -14.77 -6.44 7.85
N LYS A 131 -16.05 -6.76 7.83
CA LYS A 131 -17.11 -5.84 7.37
C LYS A 131 -17.22 -4.57 8.23
N LYS A 132 -16.83 -4.62 9.50
CA LYS A 132 -16.85 -3.49 10.43
C LYS A 132 -15.61 -2.59 10.35
N LEU A 133 -14.58 -2.98 9.61
CA LEU A 133 -13.35 -2.18 9.46
C LEU A 133 -13.60 -0.84 8.76
N TYR A 134 -14.64 -0.73 7.96
CA TYR A 134 -15.03 0.50 7.29
C TYR A 134 -16.51 0.82 7.55
N ASP A 135 -16.75 2.03 8.07
CA ASP A 135 -18.09 2.62 8.22
C ASP A 135 -18.17 3.92 7.39
N PRO A 136 -19.06 4.01 6.38
CA PRO A 136 -19.19 5.22 5.56
C PRO A 136 -19.43 6.50 6.35
N LYS A 137 -20.10 6.42 7.49
CA LYS A 137 -20.41 7.59 8.33
C LYS A 137 -19.16 8.12 9.06
N ARG A 138 -18.22 7.22 9.39
CA ARG A 138 -17.01 7.53 10.14
C ARG A 138 -15.82 7.81 9.23
N ASP A 139 -15.69 7.07 8.14
CA ASP A 139 -14.44 6.89 7.40
C ASP A 139 -14.45 7.50 6.01
N TYR A 140 -15.61 7.97 5.50
CA TYR A 140 -15.77 8.40 4.11
C TYR A 140 -14.73 9.43 3.65
N GLU A 141 -14.40 10.42 4.51
CA GLU A 141 -13.43 11.46 4.20
C GLU A 141 -11.98 11.12 4.60
N LYS A 142 -11.79 10.01 5.33
CA LYS A 142 -10.51 9.68 5.97
C LYS A 142 -9.82 8.47 5.34
N SER A 143 -10.57 7.59 4.72
CA SER A 143 -10.06 6.33 4.19
C SER A 143 -10.76 5.94 2.89
N GLU A 144 -9.99 5.38 1.97
CA GLU A 144 -10.51 4.80 0.72
C GLU A 144 -11.18 3.45 0.94
N GLY A 145 -10.80 2.76 2.02
CA GLY A 145 -11.23 1.42 2.35
C GLY A 145 -10.13 0.62 3.02
N TYR A 146 -10.07 -0.66 2.76
CA TYR A 146 -9.05 -1.54 3.33
C TYR A 146 -8.60 -2.64 2.35
N VAL A 147 -7.43 -3.20 2.64
CA VAL A 147 -6.86 -4.35 1.92
C VAL A 147 -6.67 -5.48 2.91
N ILE A 148 -7.08 -6.69 2.51
CA ILE A 148 -6.84 -7.93 3.25
C ILE A 148 -5.77 -8.71 2.52
N ARG A 149 -4.78 -9.22 3.24
CA ARG A 149 -3.80 -10.17 2.70
C ARG A 149 -3.61 -11.33 3.66
N LEU A 150 -3.15 -12.48 3.14
CA LEU A 150 -2.65 -13.55 3.98
C LEU A 150 -1.48 -13.03 4.83
N ALA A 151 -1.43 -13.42 6.11
CA ALA A 151 -0.31 -13.11 6.99
C ALA A 151 0.95 -13.86 6.56
N GLU A 152 0.80 -15.10 6.11
CA GLU A 152 1.88 -15.90 5.51
C GLU A 152 2.33 -15.37 4.14
N GLY A 153 3.51 -15.81 3.70
CA GLY A 153 4.02 -15.50 2.37
C GLY A 153 3.30 -16.30 1.27
N PHE A 154 3.30 -15.75 0.04
CA PHE A 154 2.68 -16.40 -1.11
C PHE A 154 3.41 -16.03 -2.41
N HIS A 155 3.38 -16.93 -3.39
CA HIS A 155 3.92 -16.65 -4.73
C HIS A 155 2.94 -15.78 -5.54
N TYR A 156 3.47 -14.96 -6.45
CA TYR A 156 2.68 -14.02 -7.27
C TYR A 156 1.55 -14.71 -8.06
N SER A 157 1.74 -15.96 -8.50
CA SER A 157 0.68 -16.73 -9.17
C SER A 157 -0.57 -16.95 -8.31
N LYS A 158 -0.46 -16.78 -6.98
CA LYS A 158 -1.56 -16.87 -6.01
C LYS A 158 -2.07 -15.51 -5.53
N PHE A 159 -1.60 -14.41 -6.13
CA PHE A 159 -1.92 -13.05 -5.69
C PHE A 159 -3.43 -12.82 -5.55
N GLN A 160 -4.22 -13.19 -6.57
CA GLN A 160 -5.68 -13.00 -6.55
C GLN A 160 -6.41 -13.79 -5.46
N GLN A 161 -5.79 -14.87 -4.96
CA GLN A 161 -6.33 -15.70 -3.88
C GLN A 161 -5.81 -15.26 -2.50
N SER A 162 -4.76 -14.44 -2.48
CA SER A 162 -4.04 -14.06 -1.27
C SER A 162 -4.23 -12.60 -0.88
N VAL A 163 -4.78 -11.79 -1.77
CA VAL A 163 -5.03 -10.35 -1.54
C VAL A 163 -6.41 -9.97 -2.06
N CYS A 164 -7.16 -9.25 -1.25
CA CYS A 164 -8.47 -8.73 -1.60
C CYS A 164 -8.62 -7.30 -1.07
N LYS A 165 -9.36 -6.44 -1.76
CA LYS A 165 -9.58 -5.06 -1.35
C LYS A 165 -11.06 -4.70 -1.31
N TYR A 166 -11.39 -3.85 -0.36
CA TYR A 166 -12.65 -3.09 -0.32
C TYR A 166 -12.32 -1.62 -0.61
N VAL A 167 -13.07 -1.03 -1.53
CA VAL A 167 -13.01 0.40 -1.85
C VAL A 167 -14.41 0.96 -1.76
N ARG A 168 -14.58 2.11 -1.11
CA ARG A 168 -15.87 2.79 -0.99
C ARG A 168 -16.40 3.17 -2.38
N LYS A 169 -17.72 3.28 -2.48
CA LYS A 169 -18.37 3.82 -3.69
C LYS A 169 -17.95 5.28 -3.89
N ASP A 170 -17.91 5.71 -5.14
CA ASP A 170 -17.64 7.09 -5.55
C ASP A 170 -16.28 7.63 -5.09
N HIS A 171 -15.31 6.73 -4.88
CA HIS A 171 -13.96 7.13 -4.50
C HIS A 171 -13.30 8.01 -5.57
N VAL A 172 -13.53 7.78 -6.85
CA VAL A 172 -12.99 8.61 -7.95
C VAL A 172 -14.09 9.54 -8.47
N GLN A 173 -14.14 10.77 -7.95
CA GLN A 173 -15.11 11.79 -8.39
C GLN A 173 -14.52 12.83 -9.35
N THR A 174 -13.21 12.87 -9.56
CA THR A 174 -12.56 13.82 -10.43
C THR A 174 -12.56 13.35 -11.87
N LYS A 175 -13.10 14.17 -12.79
CA LYS A 175 -13.05 13.94 -14.24
C LYS A 175 -11.63 14.13 -14.80
N ASP A 176 -10.81 14.90 -14.12
CA ASP A 176 -9.43 15.20 -14.51
C ASP A 176 -8.46 14.25 -13.80
N HIS A 177 -7.52 13.72 -14.58
CA HIS A 177 -6.48 12.86 -14.03
C HIS A 177 -5.58 13.71 -13.12
N TRP A 178 -5.35 13.30 -11.86
CA TRP A 178 -4.58 14.02 -10.85
C TRP A 178 -3.19 14.50 -11.34
N MET A 179 -2.57 13.77 -12.30
CA MET A 179 -1.29 14.16 -12.90
C MET A 179 -1.33 15.47 -13.70
N HIS A 180 -2.51 15.97 -14.06
CA HIS A 180 -2.68 17.24 -14.78
C HIS A 180 -3.17 18.37 -13.88
N SER A 181 -3.40 18.09 -12.61
CA SER A 181 -3.80 19.09 -11.60
C SER A 181 -2.57 19.68 -10.91
N GLU A 182 -2.74 20.84 -10.27
CA GLU A 182 -1.71 21.40 -9.40
C GLU A 182 -1.38 20.41 -8.27
N ILE A 183 -0.09 20.20 -8.04
CA ILE A 183 0.37 19.28 -7.01
C ILE A 183 0.20 19.94 -5.64
N VAL A 184 -0.69 19.40 -4.82
CA VAL A 184 -0.89 19.83 -3.43
C VAL A 184 -0.24 18.78 -2.52
N PRO A 185 0.75 19.15 -1.70
CA PRO A 185 1.35 18.22 -0.76
C PRO A 185 0.40 17.82 0.38
N ASN A 186 0.55 16.61 0.89
CA ASN A 186 0.04 16.20 2.20
C ASN A 186 1.03 16.69 3.28
N ILE A 187 0.62 17.69 4.06
CA ILE A 187 1.48 18.30 5.10
C ILE A 187 0.82 18.15 6.47
#